data_00f7d061003615a82e58fcd4de2302b4
#
_entry.id   00f7d061003615a82e58fcd4de2302b4
#
_cell.length_a   1.000
_cell.length_b   1.000
_cell.length_c   1.000
_cell.angle_alpha   90.00
_cell.angle_beta   90.00
_cell.angle_gamma   90.00
#
_symmetry.space_group_name_H-M   'P 1'
#
loop_
_entity.id
_entity.type
_entity.pdbx_description
1 polymer ?
#
loop_
_entity_poly.entity_id
_entity_poly.type
_entity_poly.pdbx_seq_one_letter_code
_entity_poly.pdbx_strand_id
1 'polypeptide(L)'
;MKLQIHLPGTAKTEAEAAQLRQSQQLLSYINSARSEMEQAACLFNELTDFAAVDYASYSFLAAKTKYEYLMREAKEQGLSL
;
A
#
# COMPACT_ATOMS: atom_id res chain seq x y z
N MET A 1 24.93 24.92 19.81
CA MET A 1 25.06 24.55 19.30
C MET A 1 24.62 23.81 18.74
N LYS A 2 24.53 23.48 18.26
CA LYS A 2 24.12 22.82 17.77
C LYS A 2 24.38 22.10 17.02
N LEU A 3 24.27 21.51 16.97
CA LEU A 3 24.60 20.86 16.28
C LEU A 3 23.82 20.01 15.65
N GLN A 4 23.47 20.17 15.01
CA GLN A 4 22.63 19.49 14.36
C GLN A 4 23.19 18.82 13.32
N ILE A 5 23.37 17.67 13.46
CA ILE A 5 23.89 16.95 12.46
C ILE A 5 22.80 16.49 11.67
N HIS A 6 22.86 16.86 10.41
CA HIS A 6 21.79 16.57 9.57
C HIS A 6 22.17 15.49 8.68
N LEU A 7 21.76 14.33 8.91
CA LEU A 7 22.03 13.19 8.07
C LEU A 7 21.08 13.16 6.89
N PRO A 8 21.56 12.76 5.70
CA PRO A 8 20.66 12.63 4.55
C PRO A 8 19.56 11.66 4.83
N GLY A 9 18.36 12.04 4.49
CA GLY A 9 17.19 11.19 4.72
C GLY A 9 16.58 11.32 6.09
N THR A 10 17.18 12.13 6.95
CA THR A 10 16.66 12.35 8.28
C THR A 10 15.75 13.57 8.30
N ALA A 11 14.55 13.43 8.86
CA ALA A 11 13.62 14.52 8.96
C ALA A 11 14.13 15.52 9.99
N LYS A 12 13.92 16.81 9.74
CA LYS A 12 14.41 17.87 10.61
C LYS A 12 13.47 18.20 11.74
N THR A 13 12.18 18.00 11.55
CA THR A 13 11.19 18.37 12.55
C THR A 13 10.30 17.19 12.85
N GLU A 14 9.54 17.32 13.93
CA GLU A 14 8.56 16.31 14.28
C GLU A 14 7.51 16.17 13.21
N ALA A 15 7.09 17.30 12.60
CA ALA A 15 6.10 17.27 11.57
C ALA A 15 6.61 16.52 10.34
N GLU A 16 7.85 16.77 9.96
CA GLU A 16 8.44 16.07 8.83
C GLU A 16 8.61 14.59 9.10
N ALA A 17 9.01 14.25 10.33
CA ALA A 17 9.17 12.85 10.71
C ALA A 17 7.82 12.13 10.67
N ALA A 18 6.77 12.79 11.17
CA ALA A 18 5.43 12.21 11.16
C ALA A 18 4.95 11.99 9.75
N GLN A 19 5.19 12.95 8.87
CA GLN A 19 4.76 12.84 7.48
C GLN A 19 5.51 11.71 6.77
N LEU A 20 6.78 11.57 7.05
CA LEU A 20 7.58 10.49 6.47
C LEU A 20 7.05 9.14 6.92
N ARG A 21 6.73 9.00 8.20
CA ARG A 21 6.18 7.76 8.72
C ARG A 21 4.84 7.42 8.06
N GLN A 22 3.99 8.43 7.85
CA GLN A 22 2.71 8.22 7.18
C GLN A 22 2.91 7.77 5.75
N SER A 23 3.87 8.35 5.04
CA SER A 23 4.18 7.96 3.68
C SER A 23 4.66 6.52 3.60
N GLN A 24 5.54 6.15 4.52
CA GLN A 24 6.06 4.79 4.56
C GLN A 24 4.98 3.78 4.88
N GLN A 25 4.07 4.15 5.78
CA GLN A 25 2.97 3.28 6.14
C GLN A 25 2.02 3.11 4.95
N LEU A 26 1.75 4.19 4.23
CA LEU A 26 0.90 4.13 3.05
C LEU A 26 1.50 3.23 1.98
N LEU A 27 2.81 3.36 1.74
CA LEU A 27 3.49 2.49 0.78
C LEU A 27 3.40 1.02 1.19
N SER A 28 3.52 0.76 2.49
CA SER A 28 3.39 -0.59 3.01
C SER A 28 1.99 -1.15 2.74
N TYR A 29 0.96 -0.35 2.96
CA TYR A 29 -0.43 -0.75 2.69
C TYR A 29 -0.63 -1.01 1.20
N ILE A 30 -0.04 -0.18 0.35
CA ILE A 30 -0.15 -0.37 -1.10
C ILE A 30 0.49 -1.69 -1.52
N ASN A 31 1.67 -1.98 -0.99
CA ASN A 31 2.34 -3.23 -1.30
C ASN A 31 1.55 -4.44 -0.82
N SER A 32 0.95 -4.33 0.36
CA SER A 32 0.11 -5.41 0.88
C SER A 32 -1.12 -5.63 0.01
N ALA A 33 -1.76 -4.55 -0.43
CA ALA A 33 -2.94 -4.65 -1.27
C ALA A 33 -2.60 -5.27 -2.62
N ARG A 34 -1.44 -4.89 -3.18
CA ARG A 34 -0.97 -5.48 -4.43
C ARG A 34 -0.76 -6.98 -4.27
N SER A 35 -0.12 -7.37 -3.17
CA SER A 35 0.14 -8.77 -2.89
C SER A 35 -1.17 -9.55 -2.74
N GLU A 36 -2.15 -8.98 -2.06
CA GLU A 36 -3.46 -9.59 -1.90
C GLU A 36 -4.14 -9.79 -3.25
N MET A 37 -4.03 -8.78 -4.12
CA MET A 37 -4.58 -8.88 -5.47
C MET A 37 -3.95 -10.03 -6.24
N GLU A 38 -2.63 -10.13 -6.17
CA GLU A 38 -1.90 -11.16 -6.89
C GLU A 38 -2.24 -12.55 -6.36
N GLN A 39 -2.38 -12.66 -5.03
CA GLN A 39 -2.75 -13.92 -4.42
C GLN A 39 -4.16 -14.35 -4.83
N ALA A 40 -5.09 -13.40 -4.85
CA ALA A 40 -6.47 -13.69 -5.25
C ALA A 40 -6.53 -14.10 -6.72
N ALA A 41 -5.77 -13.43 -7.57
CA ALA A 41 -5.74 -13.77 -8.99
C ALA A 41 -5.17 -15.18 -9.19
N CYS A 42 -4.14 -15.51 -8.45
CA CYS A 42 -3.53 -16.83 -8.52
C CYS A 42 -4.53 -17.90 -8.08
N LEU A 43 -5.20 -17.64 -6.97
CA LEU A 43 -6.19 -18.56 -6.44
C LEU A 43 -7.34 -18.77 -7.41
N PHE A 44 -7.80 -17.68 -8.02
CA PHE A 44 -8.86 -17.73 -9.01
C PHE A 44 -8.53 -18.71 -10.13
N ASN A 45 -7.27 -18.68 -10.58
CA ASN A 45 -6.84 -19.54 -11.67
C ASN A 45 -6.72 -21.00 -11.31
N GLU A 46 -6.62 -21.30 -10.00
CA GLU A 46 -6.45 -22.67 -9.54
C GLU A 46 -7.74 -23.34 -9.13
N LEU A 47 -8.79 -22.57 -8.92
CA LEU A 47 -10.03 -23.11 -8.38
C LEU A 47 -10.97 -23.51 -9.50
N THR A 48 -11.72 -24.59 -9.25
CA THR A 48 -12.71 -25.08 -10.21
C THR A 48 -14.11 -25.13 -9.61
N ASP A 49 -14.22 -24.95 -8.29
CA ASP A 49 -15.49 -24.99 -7.59
C ASP A 49 -16.14 -23.60 -7.61
N PHE A 50 -17.42 -23.54 -7.94
CA PHE A 50 -18.13 -22.27 -8.07
C PHE A 50 -18.04 -21.39 -6.83
N ALA A 51 -18.26 -21.97 -5.67
CA ALA A 51 -18.22 -21.18 -4.43
C ALA A 51 -16.84 -20.61 -4.19
N ALA A 52 -15.82 -21.41 -4.49
CA ALA A 52 -14.43 -20.97 -4.31
C ALA A 52 -14.05 -19.92 -5.33
N VAL A 53 -14.56 -20.06 -6.56
CA VAL A 53 -14.32 -19.06 -7.62
C VAL A 53 -14.97 -17.74 -7.23
N ASP A 54 -16.19 -17.79 -6.69
CA ASP A 54 -16.87 -16.59 -6.24
C ASP A 54 -16.07 -15.91 -5.11
N TYR A 55 -15.60 -16.70 -4.17
CA TYR A 55 -14.80 -16.17 -3.07
C TYR A 55 -13.54 -15.47 -3.60
N ALA A 56 -12.85 -16.13 -4.53
CA ALA A 56 -11.62 -15.55 -5.09
C ALA A 56 -11.92 -14.28 -5.88
N SER A 57 -13.06 -14.25 -6.60
CA SER A 57 -13.47 -13.08 -7.36
C SER A 57 -13.73 -11.89 -6.44
N TYR A 58 -14.46 -12.12 -5.35
CA TYR A 58 -14.75 -11.06 -4.40
C TYR A 58 -13.48 -10.60 -3.69
N SER A 59 -12.60 -11.54 -3.37
CA SER A 59 -11.32 -11.20 -2.75
C SER A 59 -10.47 -10.34 -3.67
N PHE A 60 -10.42 -10.69 -4.94
CA PHE A 60 -9.68 -9.91 -5.91
C PHE A 60 -10.26 -8.51 -6.05
N LEU A 61 -11.57 -8.42 -6.18
CA LEU A 61 -12.24 -7.13 -6.34
C LEU A 61 -12.04 -6.24 -5.12
N ALA A 62 -12.15 -6.83 -3.93
CA ALA A 62 -11.93 -6.08 -2.70
C ALA A 62 -10.50 -5.55 -2.62
N ALA A 63 -9.52 -6.39 -2.94
CA ALA A 63 -8.13 -5.99 -2.91
C ALA A 63 -7.81 -4.94 -3.96
N LYS A 64 -8.40 -5.10 -5.15
CA LYS A 64 -8.23 -4.13 -6.23
C LYS A 64 -8.78 -2.76 -5.84
N THR A 65 -9.97 -2.74 -5.27
CA THR A 65 -10.61 -1.51 -4.84
C THR A 65 -9.78 -0.82 -3.76
N LYS A 66 -9.29 -1.59 -2.81
CA LYS A 66 -8.43 -1.08 -1.76
C LYS A 66 -7.14 -0.51 -2.34
N TYR A 67 -6.54 -1.24 -3.28
CA TYR A 67 -5.31 -0.81 -3.92
C TYR A 67 -5.53 0.52 -4.66
N GLU A 68 -6.62 0.64 -5.40
CA GLU A 68 -6.93 1.86 -6.15
C GLU A 68 -7.16 3.05 -5.21
N TYR A 69 -7.83 2.81 -4.10
CA TYR A 69 -8.04 3.85 -3.11
C TYR A 69 -6.69 4.32 -2.53
N LEU A 70 -5.84 3.38 -2.17
CA LEU A 70 -4.54 3.71 -1.59
C LEU A 70 -3.63 4.43 -2.59
N MET A 71 -3.70 4.03 -3.86
CA MET A 71 -2.93 4.72 -4.89
C MET A 71 -3.39 6.15 -5.08
N ARG A 72 -4.70 6.38 -4.98
CA ARG A 72 -5.22 7.74 -5.07
C ARG A 72 -4.74 8.58 -3.88
N GLU A 73 -4.76 7.99 -2.69
CA GLU A 73 -4.24 8.67 -1.51
C GLU A 73 -2.78 9.03 -1.67
N ALA A 74 -2.01 8.12 -2.22
CA ALA A 74 -0.59 8.36 -2.43
C ALA A 74 -0.36 9.52 -3.40
N LYS A 75 -1.14 9.57 -4.47
CA LYS A 75 -1.01 10.65 -5.43
C LYS A 75 -1.37 11.99 -4.82
N GLU A 76 -2.42 12.00 -3.98
CA GLU A 76 -2.84 13.24 -3.35
C GLU A 76 -1.79 13.74 -2.36
N GLN A 77 -1.00 12.84 -1.82
CA GLN A 77 0.08 13.21 -0.92
C GLN A 77 1.37 13.51 -1.66
N GLY A 78 1.34 13.43 -2.98
CA GLY A 78 2.51 13.73 -3.79
C GLY A 78 3.57 12.64 -3.81
N LEU A 79 3.20 11.43 -3.48
CA LEU A 79 4.15 10.33 -3.52
C LEU A 79 4.36 9.86 -4.95
N SER A 80 5.63 9.56 -5.25
CA SER A 80 6.00 9.05 -6.55
C SER A 80 6.10 7.54 -6.44
N LEU A 81 5.31 6.83 -7.21
CA LEU A 81 5.25 5.37 -7.11
C LEU A 81 5.74 4.69 -8.37
#